data_68e0df0e80cd19f060e02588092e4e74
#
_entry.id   68e0df0e80cd19f060e02588092e4e74
#
_cell.length_a   1.000
_cell.length_b   1.000
_cell.length_c   1.000
_cell.angle_alpha   90.00
_cell.angle_beta   90.00
_cell.angle_gamma   90.00
#
_symmetry.space_group_name_H-M   'P 1'
#
loop_
_entity.id
_entity.type
_entity.pdbx_description
1 polymer ?
#
loop_
_entity_poly.entity_id
_entity_poly.type
_entity_poly.pdbx_seq_one_letter_code
_entity_poly.pdbx_strand_id
1 'polypeptide(L)'
;MSKLPLEDKEKGIHRAKIWEIGFYACNNLSTNLYMLLMGSISYYLIGIVGLGAVLAGSIGTIMRIWDGVTDPFVGLIVDKTDTKFGKNRPFIVIGQAILFGMSFAMFHVLPNVSMSMRFPLYIVFYCLYIIGYTCQCVVTKSAQPCLTNDPSQRPIFAMFDSVYLIVVFNFWYPIFLSGTLIPKYTLNSAQHADKIAALVAQNPNLANILIEKDGVQILNGFYNPEMWTYFQLLMGGLSFILAVLGIIGLWRKDRKEYFGVGNDQKVTVHDYLDVLAHNRGIQMLVVSASSDKLAANARSNSAVMAVLFGVIFGNYAMQGSVSAITTIPVLLITLLAFNQIARKLGQKKCLLVGTYGSLACAVLMIFVVLASANKGIFSVPTFSLTKIATFGNLFDFSQWSLMGLLWIVLAIFFGAFGNMAGNIVIPMTADCTDYEVYRSGRYVPGLMGTLFSFVDKLISSLAPTLVSVIYAMVGFSNALPTNDSPYSTGILWATIALYFGMPAIGWLCNVVAMKFYPLTKEKMEEIQEEVARIKLEAQKGAKA
;
A
#
# COMPACT_ATOMS: atom_id res chain seq x y z
N MET A 1 -14.76 12.02 26.50
CA MET A 1 -15.54 10.80 26.16
C MET A 1 -16.22 10.31 27.43
N SER A 2 -17.56 10.37 27.50
CA SER A 2 -18.33 9.85 28.63
C SER A 2 -18.06 8.34 28.78
N LYS A 3 -17.94 7.86 30.01
CA LYS A 3 -17.77 6.43 30.32
C LYS A 3 -19.09 5.70 30.04
N LEU A 4 -19.41 5.46 28.77
CA LEU A 4 -20.53 4.62 28.38
C LEU A 4 -20.27 3.18 28.87
N PRO A 5 -21.28 2.46 29.36
CA PRO A 5 -21.12 1.08 29.84
C PRO A 5 -20.65 0.18 28.70
N LEU A 6 -19.80 -0.81 29.00
CA LEU A 6 -19.25 -1.75 28.01
C LEU A 6 -20.33 -2.65 27.39
N GLU A 7 -21.43 -2.86 28.08
CA GLU A 7 -22.61 -3.59 27.62
C GLU A 7 -23.87 -2.83 28.00
N ASP A 8 -24.72 -2.60 27.01
CA ASP A 8 -26.05 -2.05 27.17
C ASP A 8 -27.04 -3.15 26.75
N LYS A 9 -27.50 -3.93 27.73
CA LYS A 9 -28.38 -5.08 27.49
C LYS A 9 -29.77 -4.68 26.98
N GLU A 10 -30.25 -3.49 27.32
CA GLU A 10 -31.53 -3.00 26.84
C GLU A 10 -31.53 -2.68 25.35
N LYS A 11 -30.37 -2.21 24.85
CA LYS A 11 -30.16 -1.86 23.42
C LYS A 11 -29.42 -2.95 22.63
N GLY A 12 -29.00 -4.04 23.26
CA GLY A 12 -28.18 -5.08 22.62
C GLY A 12 -26.82 -4.57 22.12
N ILE A 13 -26.30 -3.47 22.71
CA ILE A 13 -25.06 -2.86 22.30
C ILE A 13 -23.91 -3.38 23.16
N HIS A 14 -22.85 -3.87 22.50
CA HIS A 14 -21.59 -4.22 23.15
C HIS A 14 -20.44 -3.36 22.62
N ARG A 15 -19.52 -2.98 23.49
CA ARG A 15 -18.38 -2.09 23.22
C ARG A 15 -17.08 -2.79 23.58
N ALA A 16 -16.01 -2.48 22.81
CA ALA A 16 -14.66 -2.85 23.14
C ALA A 16 -13.98 -1.76 23.99
N LYS A 17 -12.99 -2.14 24.79
CA LYS A 17 -12.09 -1.19 25.41
C LYS A 17 -11.15 -0.61 24.34
N ILE A 18 -10.72 0.66 24.50
CA ILE A 18 -9.87 1.34 23.51
C ILE A 18 -8.56 0.57 23.26
N TRP A 19 -7.96 -0.01 24.30
CA TRP A 19 -6.75 -0.80 24.15
C TRP A 19 -6.98 -2.12 23.37
N GLU A 20 -8.19 -2.74 23.49
CA GLU A 20 -8.56 -3.93 22.71
C GLU A 20 -8.61 -3.59 21.21
N ILE A 21 -9.17 -2.43 20.86
CA ILE A 21 -9.21 -1.92 19.49
C ILE A 21 -7.78 -1.63 18.99
N GLY A 22 -6.94 -0.95 19.78
CA GLY A 22 -5.57 -0.66 19.42
C GLY A 22 -4.72 -1.93 19.21
N PHE A 23 -4.85 -2.91 20.09
CA PHE A 23 -4.16 -4.19 19.95
C PHE A 23 -4.67 -4.99 18.75
N TYR A 24 -5.98 -5.00 18.51
CA TYR A 24 -6.54 -5.62 17.32
C TYR A 24 -6.01 -5.00 16.02
N ALA A 25 -5.89 -3.68 15.94
CA ALA A 25 -5.33 -2.99 14.80
C ALA A 25 -3.87 -3.42 14.48
N CYS A 26 -3.13 -3.94 15.47
CA CYS A 26 -1.82 -4.53 15.25
C CYS A 26 -1.85 -5.74 14.29
N ASN A 27 -2.99 -6.45 14.16
CA ASN A 27 -3.11 -7.53 13.18
C ASN A 27 -3.00 -7.00 11.73
N ASN A 28 -3.64 -5.88 11.43
CA ASN A 28 -3.52 -5.24 10.12
C ASN A 28 -2.08 -4.77 9.85
N LEU A 29 -1.44 -4.15 10.84
CA LEU A 29 -0.04 -3.75 10.74
C LEU A 29 0.90 -4.95 10.54
N SER A 30 0.67 -6.06 11.26
CA SER A 30 1.41 -7.33 11.11
C SER A 30 1.40 -7.82 9.66
N THR A 31 0.22 -7.84 9.04
CA THR A 31 0.06 -8.23 7.63
C THR A 31 0.75 -7.26 6.67
N ASN A 32 0.68 -5.96 6.96
CA ASN A 32 1.30 -4.93 6.14
C ASN A 32 2.84 -4.92 6.19
N LEU A 33 3.48 -5.44 7.25
CA LEU A 33 4.93 -5.63 7.28
C LEU A 33 5.39 -6.65 6.22
N TYR A 34 4.63 -7.70 5.98
CA TYR A 34 4.89 -8.64 4.88
C TYR A 34 4.67 -8.00 3.51
N MET A 35 3.72 -7.06 3.39
CA MET A 35 3.55 -6.28 2.16
C MET A 35 4.78 -5.39 1.88
N LEU A 36 5.38 -4.79 2.92
CA LEU A 36 6.63 -4.03 2.79
C LEU A 36 7.80 -4.92 2.36
N LEU A 37 7.93 -6.13 2.95
CA LEU A 37 8.94 -7.11 2.55
C LEU A 37 8.82 -7.45 1.05
N MET A 38 7.61 -7.61 0.54
CA MET A 38 7.35 -7.91 -0.87
C MET A 38 7.41 -6.67 -1.78
N GLY A 39 7.45 -5.47 -1.24
CA GLY A 39 7.44 -4.22 -2.02
C GLY A 39 8.63 -4.05 -2.96
N SER A 40 9.77 -4.66 -2.66
CA SER A 40 10.99 -4.64 -3.47
C SER A 40 11.34 -6.00 -4.05
N ILE A 41 10.41 -6.96 -4.07
CA ILE A 41 10.66 -8.36 -4.43
C ILE A 41 11.23 -8.55 -5.85
N SER A 42 10.96 -7.63 -6.77
CA SER A 42 11.51 -7.70 -8.13
C SER A 42 13.04 -7.75 -8.15
N TYR A 43 13.70 -7.06 -7.23
CA TYR A 43 15.16 -7.13 -7.10
C TYR A 43 15.64 -8.53 -6.66
N TYR A 44 14.93 -9.15 -5.71
CA TYR A 44 15.19 -10.52 -5.28
C TYR A 44 15.02 -11.51 -6.45
N LEU A 45 13.94 -11.38 -7.21
CA LEU A 45 13.63 -12.25 -8.34
C LEU A 45 14.67 -12.14 -9.45
N ILE A 46 15.20 -10.94 -9.70
CA ILE A 46 16.27 -10.72 -10.67
C ILE A 46 17.59 -11.30 -10.14
N GLY A 47 18.02 -10.85 -8.95
CA GLY A 47 19.35 -11.16 -8.42
C GLY A 47 19.50 -12.61 -7.99
N ILE A 48 18.52 -13.18 -7.28
CA ILE A 48 18.66 -14.49 -6.64
C ILE A 48 17.94 -15.60 -7.45
N VAL A 49 16.75 -15.30 -7.98
CA VAL A 49 16.02 -16.30 -8.79
C VAL A 49 16.47 -16.31 -10.25
N GLY A 50 17.02 -15.20 -10.76
CA GLY A 50 17.60 -15.11 -12.09
C GLY A 50 16.61 -14.77 -13.19
N LEU A 51 15.55 -14.05 -12.87
CA LEU A 51 14.55 -13.61 -13.86
C LEU A 51 14.98 -12.30 -14.53
N GLY A 52 14.56 -12.11 -15.79
CA GLY A 52 14.66 -10.82 -16.44
C GLY A 52 13.73 -9.78 -15.76
N ALA A 53 14.09 -8.50 -15.85
CA ALA A 53 13.43 -7.42 -15.11
C ALA A 53 11.90 -7.34 -15.36
N VAL A 54 11.46 -7.49 -16.61
CA VAL A 54 10.05 -7.43 -16.98
C VAL A 54 9.26 -8.60 -16.36
N LEU A 55 9.80 -9.83 -16.43
CA LEU A 55 9.16 -10.99 -15.84
C LEU A 55 9.09 -10.86 -14.32
N ALA A 56 10.18 -10.43 -13.67
CA ALA A 56 10.22 -10.19 -12.23
C ALA A 56 9.18 -9.16 -11.78
N GLY A 57 8.98 -8.08 -12.54
CA GLY A 57 7.93 -7.11 -12.28
C GLY A 57 6.51 -7.66 -12.49
N SER A 58 6.33 -8.59 -13.44
CA SER A 58 5.02 -9.15 -13.80
C SER A 58 4.51 -10.22 -12.82
N ILE A 59 5.40 -10.86 -12.06
CA ILE A 59 5.00 -11.91 -11.10
C ILE A 59 3.98 -11.39 -10.08
N GLY A 60 4.16 -10.15 -9.61
CA GLY A 60 3.20 -9.53 -8.68
C GLY A 60 1.78 -9.43 -9.25
N THR A 61 1.64 -9.12 -10.53
CA THR A 61 0.33 -9.05 -11.21
C THR A 61 -0.30 -10.44 -11.34
N ILE A 62 0.48 -11.44 -11.75
CA ILE A 62 0.00 -12.83 -11.87
C ILE A 62 -0.50 -13.35 -10.53
N MET A 63 0.24 -13.06 -9.45
CA MET A 63 -0.13 -13.50 -8.11
C MET A 63 -1.36 -12.76 -7.55
N ARG A 64 -1.70 -11.57 -8.05
CA ARG A 64 -2.97 -10.90 -7.69
C ARG A 64 -4.20 -11.59 -8.27
N ILE A 65 -4.07 -12.26 -9.40
CA ILE A 65 -5.15 -13.12 -9.91
C ILE A 65 -5.37 -14.29 -8.95
N TRP A 66 -4.30 -14.90 -8.46
CA TRP A 66 -4.37 -15.97 -7.46
C TRP A 66 -4.99 -15.49 -6.14
N ASP A 67 -4.61 -14.29 -5.65
CA ASP A 67 -5.22 -13.63 -4.48
C ASP A 67 -6.74 -13.46 -4.66
N GLY A 68 -7.17 -12.99 -5.84
CA GLY A 68 -8.60 -12.84 -6.16
C GLY A 68 -9.38 -14.16 -6.17
N VAL A 69 -8.73 -15.27 -6.52
CA VAL A 69 -9.33 -16.61 -6.47
C VAL A 69 -9.40 -17.14 -5.02
N THR A 70 -8.37 -16.92 -4.23
CA THR A 70 -8.28 -17.45 -2.85
C THR A 70 -9.14 -16.69 -1.84
N ASP A 71 -9.36 -15.37 -2.04
CA ASP A 71 -10.12 -14.52 -1.12
C ASP A 71 -11.54 -15.08 -0.80
N PRO A 72 -12.39 -15.44 -1.78
CA PRO A 72 -13.71 -16.00 -1.49
C PRO A 72 -13.66 -17.34 -0.75
N PHE A 73 -12.70 -18.21 -1.11
CA PHE A 73 -12.58 -19.54 -0.47
C PHE A 73 -12.19 -19.40 1.00
N VAL A 74 -11.18 -18.60 1.30
CA VAL A 74 -10.75 -18.37 2.69
C VAL A 74 -11.87 -17.68 3.47
N GLY A 75 -12.55 -16.70 2.86
CA GLY A 75 -13.69 -16.04 3.49
C GLY A 75 -14.79 -17.02 3.91
N LEU A 76 -15.16 -17.93 3.01
CA LEU A 76 -16.15 -18.99 3.29
C LEU A 76 -15.69 -19.95 4.41
N ILE A 77 -14.40 -20.30 4.45
CA ILE A 77 -13.85 -21.14 5.51
C ILE A 77 -13.94 -20.42 6.86
N VAL A 78 -13.52 -19.15 6.90
CA VAL A 78 -13.61 -18.31 8.12
C VAL A 78 -15.06 -18.20 8.60
N ASP A 79 -16.01 -17.98 7.67
CA ASP A 79 -17.42 -17.81 8.03
C ASP A 79 -18.07 -19.08 8.60
N LYS A 80 -17.66 -20.25 8.11
CA LYS A 80 -18.13 -21.55 8.59
C LYS A 80 -17.38 -22.07 9.82
N THR A 81 -16.30 -21.41 10.22
CA THR A 81 -15.48 -21.86 11.34
C THR A 81 -16.09 -21.40 12.66
N ASP A 82 -16.26 -22.39 13.56
CA ASP A 82 -16.70 -22.19 14.91
C ASP A 82 -15.92 -23.13 15.83
N THR A 83 -14.89 -22.58 16.50
CA THR A 83 -14.01 -23.35 17.35
C THR A 83 -14.06 -22.90 18.81
N LYS A 84 -13.56 -23.73 19.71
CA LYS A 84 -13.37 -23.39 21.15
C LYS A 84 -12.44 -22.18 21.35
N PHE A 85 -11.56 -21.91 20.36
CA PHE A 85 -10.63 -20.78 20.38
C PHE A 85 -11.20 -19.51 19.74
N GLY A 86 -12.45 -19.48 19.34
CA GLY A 86 -13.11 -18.42 18.61
C GLY A 86 -13.18 -18.68 17.10
N LYS A 87 -13.70 -17.71 16.36
CA LYS A 87 -13.84 -17.74 14.91
C LYS A 87 -12.59 -17.18 14.22
N ASN A 88 -12.07 -16.05 14.71
CA ASN A 88 -11.06 -15.24 14.03
C ASN A 88 -9.62 -15.57 14.48
N ARG A 89 -9.39 -15.81 15.78
CA ARG A 89 -8.05 -16.06 16.34
C ARG A 89 -7.29 -17.23 15.70
N PRO A 90 -7.90 -18.39 15.39
CA PRO A 90 -7.19 -19.48 14.71
C PRO A 90 -6.60 -19.04 13.36
N PHE A 91 -7.30 -18.18 12.61
CA PHE A 91 -6.83 -17.72 11.30
C PHE A 91 -5.69 -16.70 11.39
N ILE A 92 -5.59 -15.94 12.49
CA ILE A 92 -4.39 -15.12 12.74
C ILE A 92 -3.19 -16.03 12.95
N VAL A 93 -3.33 -17.09 13.76
CA VAL A 93 -2.22 -18.04 14.06
C VAL A 93 -1.81 -18.79 12.80
N ILE A 94 -2.76 -19.38 12.09
CA ILE A 94 -2.50 -20.13 10.85
C ILE A 94 -1.91 -19.21 9.78
N GLY A 95 -2.52 -18.05 9.57
CA GLY A 95 -2.04 -17.06 8.60
C GLY A 95 -0.62 -16.60 8.91
N GLN A 96 -0.31 -16.30 10.17
CA GLN A 96 1.03 -15.91 10.61
C GLN A 96 2.06 -17.04 10.42
N ALA A 97 1.69 -18.28 10.75
CA ALA A 97 2.57 -19.44 10.59
C ALA A 97 2.89 -19.69 9.10
N ILE A 98 1.89 -19.59 8.22
CA ILE A 98 2.09 -19.72 6.77
C ILE A 98 2.93 -18.57 6.23
N LEU A 99 2.61 -17.31 6.57
CA LEU A 99 3.35 -16.13 6.12
C LEU A 99 4.81 -16.20 6.53
N PHE A 100 5.08 -16.48 7.80
CA PHE A 100 6.45 -16.61 8.31
C PHE A 100 7.17 -17.79 7.66
N GLY A 101 6.56 -18.97 7.64
CA GLY A 101 7.17 -20.19 7.08
C GLY A 101 7.48 -20.06 5.59
N MET A 102 6.54 -19.53 4.80
CA MET A 102 6.75 -19.39 3.35
C MET A 102 7.71 -18.24 3.02
N SER A 103 7.65 -17.12 3.72
CA SER A 103 8.67 -16.07 3.55
C SER A 103 10.05 -16.56 4.00
N PHE A 104 10.15 -17.30 5.10
CA PHE A 104 11.40 -17.94 5.51
C PHE A 104 11.93 -18.88 4.40
N ALA A 105 11.07 -19.73 3.84
CA ALA A 105 11.47 -20.63 2.75
C ALA A 105 11.95 -19.85 1.51
N MET A 106 11.26 -18.77 1.13
CA MET A 106 11.66 -17.91 0.01
C MET A 106 13.04 -17.27 0.22
N PHE A 107 13.33 -16.74 1.40
CA PHE A 107 14.54 -15.92 1.58
C PHE A 107 15.72 -16.66 2.20
N HIS A 108 15.52 -17.82 2.86
CA HIS A 108 16.59 -18.60 3.49
C HIS A 108 16.87 -19.94 2.80
N VAL A 109 15.83 -20.62 2.28
CA VAL A 109 16.00 -21.93 1.66
C VAL A 109 16.29 -21.80 0.16
N LEU A 110 15.51 -20.98 -0.52
CA LEU A 110 15.57 -20.83 -1.98
C LEU A 110 16.96 -20.44 -2.53
N PRO A 111 17.74 -19.52 -1.91
CA PRO A 111 19.09 -19.19 -2.40
C PRO A 111 20.05 -20.38 -2.45
N ASN A 112 19.83 -21.41 -1.63
CA ASN A 112 20.67 -22.61 -1.52
C ASN A 112 20.22 -23.75 -2.45
N VAL A 113 19.11 -23.57 -3.18
CA VAL A 113 18.62 -24.56 -4.15
C VAL A 113 19.24 -24.32 -5.53
N SER A 114 19.33 -25.38 -6.34
CA SER A 114 19.82 -25.27 -7.73
C SER A 114 19.04 -24.24 -8.52
N MET A 115 19.71 -23.52 -9.40
CA MET A 115 19.17 -22.37 -10.16
C MET A 115 17.88 -22.71 -10.91
N SER A 116 17.83 -23.89 -11.54
CA SER A 116 16.66 -24.38 -12.31
C SER A 116 15.40 -24.58 -11.47
N MET A 117 15.57 -24.86 -10.17
CA MET A 117 14.44 -25.11 -9.26
C MET A 117 13.96 -23.85 -8.50
N ARG A 118 14.74 -22.75 -8.54
CA ARG A 118 14.42 -21.55 -7.77
C ARG A 118 13.09 -20.93 -8.19
N PHE A 119 12.86 -20.77 -9.48
CA PHE A 119 11.63 -20.17 -9.97
C PHE A 119 10.38 -21.02 -9.70
N PRO A 120 10.33 -22.33 -10.03
CA PRO A 120 9.19 -23.18 -9.69
C PRO A 120 8.88 -23.19 -8.18
N LEU A 121 9.90 -23.34 -7.34
CA LEU A 121 9.70 -23.34 -5.87
C LEU A 121 9.25 -21.96 -5.35
N TYR A 122 9.76 -20.87 -5.92
CA TYR A 122 9.29 -19.54 -5.57
C TYR A 122 7.80 -19.39 -5.83
N ILE A 123 7.29 -19.83 -6.97
CA ILE A 123 5.86 -19.78 -7.29
C ILE A 123 5.04 -20.58 -6.28
N VAL A 124 5.47 -21.79 -5.91
CA VAL A 124 4.78 -22.62 -4.91
C VAL A 124 4.75 -21.91 -3.54
N PHE A 125 5.91 -21.42 -3.07
CA PHE A 125 5.98 -20.72 -1.79
C PHE A 125 5.15 -19.44 -1.79
N TYR A 126 5.13 -18.71 -2.90
CA TYR A 126 4.36 -17.48 -3.01
C TYR A 126 2.85 -17.76 -3.08
N CYS A 127 2.40 -18.81 -3.78
CA CYS A 127 0.99 -19.22 -3.76
C CYS A 127 0.51 -19.54 -2.33
N LEU A 128 1.32 -20.29 -1.57
CA LEU A 128 1.00 -20.60 -0.17
C LEU A 128 1.06 -19.36 0.71
N TYR A 129 2.06 -18.50 0.50
CA TYR A 129 2.18 -17.22 1.20
C TYR A 129 0.92 -16.36 1.04
N ILE A 130 0.35 -16.28 -0.16
CA ILE A 130 -0.90 -15.53 -0.42
C ILE A 130 -2.06 -16.09 0.39
N ILE A 131 -2.19 -17.42 0.53
CA ILE A 131 -3.22 -18.03 1.38
C ILE A 131 -3.09 -17.54 2.83
N GLY A 132 -1.87 -17.52 3.37
CA GLY A 132 -1.60 -16.97 4.70
C GLY A 132 -1.95 -15.48 4.82
N TYR A 133 -1.62 -14.71 3.78
CA TYR A 133 -1.95 -13.28 3.69
C TYR A 133 -3.47 -13.04 3.70
N THR A 134 -4.20 -13.80 2.88
CA THR A 134 -5.67 -13.74 2.82
C THR A 134 -6.31 -14.11 4.16
N CYS A 135 -5.80 -15.13 4.87
CA CYS A 135 -6.31 -15.49 6.21
C CYS A 135 -6.29 -14.29 7.17
N GLN A 136 -5.19 -13.55 7.22
CA GLN A 136 -5.08 -12.37 8.09
C GLN A 136 -5.92 -11.18 7.60
N CYS A 137 -5.96 -10.94 6.28
CA CYS A 137 -6.76 -9.87 5.69
C CYS A 137 -8.26 -10.05 5.94
N VAL A 138 -8.76 -11.29 5.85
CA VAL A 138 -10.18 -11.60 6.13
C VAL A 138 -10.49 -11.32 7.59
N VAL A 139 -9.64 -11.75 8.54
CA VAL A 139 -9.83 -11.48 9.96
C VAL A 139 -9.84 -9.98 10.27
N THR A 140 -8.99 -9.20 9.63
CA THR A 140 -8.97 -7.72 9.81
C THR A 140 -10.32 -7.07 9.51
N LYS A 141 -11.14 -7.69 8.67
CA LYS A 141 -12.49 -7.21 8.35
C LYS A 141 -13.58 -7.90 9.17
N SER A 142 -13.51 -9.22 9.31
CA SER A 142 -14.55 -10.05 9.94
C SER A 142 -14.62 -9.93 11.46
N ALA A 143 -13.52 -9.57 12.12
CA ALA A 143 -13.47 -9.50 13.58
C ALA A 143 -13.90 -8.14 14.17
N GLN A 144 -14.03 -7.08 13.37
CA GLN A 144 -14.49 -5.78 13.86
C GLN A 144 -15.90 -5.84 14.48
N PRO A 145 -16.90 -6.48 13.83
CA PRO A 145 -18.23 -6.63 14.42
C PRO A 145 -18.25 -7.43 15.73
N CYS A 146 -17.31 -8.36 15.92
CA CYS A 146 -17.19 -9.11 17.17
C CYS A 146 -16.69 -8.23 18.33
N LEU A 147 -15.82 -7.26 18.05
CA LEU A 147 -15.29 -6.36 19.07
C LEU A 147 -16.33 -5.36 19.51
N THR A 148 -17.07 -4.76 18.59
CA THR A 148 -18.10 -3.79 18.90
C THR A 148 -19.17 -3.71 17.80
N ASN A 149 -20.43 -3.59 18.23
CA ASN A 149 -21.54 -3.22 17.34
C ASN A 149 -21.98 -1.74 17.53
N ASP A 150 -21.26 -0.97 18.38
CA ASP A 150 -21.49 0.46 18.55
C ASP A 150 -20.90 1.26 17.38
N PRO A 151 -21.73 1.93 16.56
CA PRO A 151 -21.24 2.74 15.45
C PRO A 151 -20.28 3.86 15.87
N SER A 152 -20.37 4.35 17.10
CA SER A 152 -19.50 5.42 17.62
C SER A 152 -18.04 4.98 17.80
N GLN A 153 -17.78 3.67 17.93
CA GLN A 153 -16.42 3.12 18.05
C GLN A 153 -15.76 2.79 16.70
N ARG A 154 -16.52 2.67 15.61
CA ARG A 154 -15.96 2.35 14.29
C ARG A 154 -14.87 3.32 13.81
N PRO A 155 -14.97 4.65 13.99
CA PRO A 155 -13.91 5.57 13.60
C PRO A 155 -12.59 5.34 14.36
N ILE A 156 -12.65 4.74 15.57
CA ILE A 156 -11.44 4.49 16.38
C ILE A 156 -10.57 3.41 15.73
N PHE A 157 -11.17 2.38 15.09
CA PHE A 157 -10.42 1.37 14.33
C PHE A 157 -9.64 2.02 13.18
N ALA A 158 -10.32 2.84 12.37
CA ALA A 158 -9.69 3.54 11.26
C ALA A 158 -8.58 4.50 11.73
N MET A 159 -8.75 5.13 12.90
CA MET A 159 -7.73 5.99 13.48
C MET A 159 -6.46 5.20 13.86
N PHE A 160 -6.58 4.08 14.58
CA PHE A 160 -5.42 3.25 14.93
C PHE A 160 -4.72 2.69 13.70
N ASP A 161 -5.49 2.13 12.74
CA ASP A 161 -4.94 1.63 11.48
C ASP A 161 -4.17 2.72 10.74
N SER A 162 -4.75 3.90 10.59
CA SER A 162 -4.11 5.02 9.89
C SER A 162 -2.82 5.47 10.57
N VAL A 163 -2.84 5.63 11.90
CA VAL A 163 -1.65 6.04 12.67
C VAL A 163 -0.53 5.00 12.53
N TYR A 164 -0.84 3.73 12.69
CA TYR A 164 0.15 2.66 12.60
C TYR A 164 0.77 2.57 11.20
N LEU A 165 -0.06 2.63 10.15
CA LEU A 165 0.41 2.60 8.77
C LEU A 165 1.25 3.83 8.43
N ILE A 166 0.82 5.04 8.82
CA ILE A 166 1.59 6.26 8.57
C ILE A 166 2.97 6.18 9.25
N VAL A 167 3.03 5.78 10.52
CA VAL A 167 4.29 5.68 11.26
C VAL A 167 5.22 4.65 10.61
N VAL A 168 4.70 3.50 10.17
CA VAL A 168 5.55 2.46 9.62
C VAL A 168 5.91 2.73 8.16
N PHE A 169 4.95 3.05 7.29
CA PHE A 169 5.18 3.17 5.84
C PHE A 169 5.84 4.48 5.43
N ASN A 170 5.51 5.60 6.10
CA ASN A 170 5.99 6.91 5.70
C ASN A 170 7.14 7.42 6.55
N PHE A 171 7.28 6.93 7.79
CA PHE A 171 8.35 7.38 8.67
C PHE A 171 9.43 6.30 8.84
N TRP A 172 9.09 5.16 9.46
CA TRP A 172 10.10 4.17 9.85
C TRP A 172 10.72 3.43 8.65
N TYR A 173 9.92 2.89 7.75
CA TYR A 173 10.39 2.05 6.64
C TYR A 173 11.30 2.80 5.64
N PRO A 174 10.96 4.01 5.15
CA PRO A 174 11.84 4.72 4.23
C PRO A 174 13.20 5.06 4.83
N ILE A 175 13.24 5.51 6.09
CA ILE A 175 14.50 5.80 6.80
C ILE A 175 15.31 4.50 6.99
N PHE A 176 14.64 3.42 7.39
CA PHE A 176 15.29 2.14 7.60
C PHE A 176 15.84 1.56 6.29
N LEU A 177 15.06 1.57 5.22
CA LEU A 177 15.46 1.02 3.92
C LEU A 177 16.63 1.83 3.32
N SER A 178 16.43 3.13 3.10
CA SER A 178 17.38 3.97 2.37
C SER A 178 18.60 4.40 3.21
N GLY A 179 18.38 4.67 4.50
CA GLY A 179 19.44 5.18 5.38
C GLY A 179 20.21 4.10 6.14
N THR A 180 19.70 2.87 6.19
CA THR A 180 20.32 1.82 7.02
C THR A 180 20.49 0.51 6.26
N LEU A 181 19.41 -0.08 5.75
CA LEU A 181 19.42 -1.45 5.24
C LEU A 181 20.24 -1.55 3.95
N ILE A 182 19.91 -0.79 2.93
CA ILE A 182 20.59 -0.85 1.65
C ILE A 182 22.07 -0.46 1.77
N PRO A 183 22.46 0.66 2.42
CA PRO A 183 23.88 0.98 2.59
C PRO A 183 24.68 -0.08 3.34
N LYS A 184 24.09 -0.72 4.36
CA LYS A 184 24.75 -1.76 5.15
C LYS A 184 25.13 -2.99 4.33
N TYR A 185 24.29 -3.38 3.38
CA TYR A 185 24.47 -4.60 2.58
C TYR A 185 25.00 -4.33 1.17
N THR A 186 25.26 -3.08 0.80
CA THR A 186 25.98 -2.73 -0.42
C THR A 186 27.47 -3.04 -0.23
N LEU A 187 28.01 -3.88 -1.12
CA LEU A 187 29.40 -4.32 -1.10
C LEU A 187 30.17 -3.68 -2.26
N ASN A 188 31.39 -3.22 -1.99
CA ASN A 188 32.32 -2.74 -3.00
C ASN A 188 33.55 -3.65 -3.08
N SER A 189 34.11 -3.86 -4.29
CA SER A 189 35.25 -4.73 -4.51
C SER A 189 36.54 -4.22 -3.86
N ALA A 190 36.65 -2.91 -3.58
CA ALA A 190 37.83 -2.36 -2.92
C ALA A 190 37.98 -2.86 -1.47
N GLN A 191 36.86 -3.20 -0.80
CA GLN A 191 36.87 -3.65 0.60
C GLN A 191 36.38 -5.09 0.77
N HIS A 192 35.60 -5.63 -0.19
CA HIS A 192 34.88 -6.90 -0.04
C HIS A 192 35.00 -7.79 -1.28
N ALA A 193 36.13 -7.77 -1.99
CA ALA A 193 36.34 -8.55 -3.23
C ALA A 193 36.06 -10.04 -3.04
N ASP A 194 36.61 -10.64 -1.98
CA ASP A 194 36.43 -12.07 -1.68
C ASP A 194 34.96 -12.43 -1.41
N LYS A 195 34.25 -11.55 -0.73
CA LYS A 195 32.82 -11.76 -0.42
C LYS A 195 31.96 -11.65 -1.67
N ILE A 196 32.22 -10.68 -2.55
CA ILE A 196 31.54 -10.54 -3.84
C ILE A 196 31.82 -11.78 -4.69
N ALA A 197 33.08 -12.23 -4.79
CA ALA A 197 33.46 -13.43 -5.53
C ALA A 197 32.74 -14.68 -5.01
N ALA A 198 32.66 -14.86 -3.68
CA ALA A 198 31.92 -15.97 -3.06
C ALA A 198 30.42 -15.94 -3.38
N LEU A 199 29.78 -14.75 -3.34
CA LEU A 199 28.37 -14.59 -3.67
C LEU A 199 28.12 -14.86 -5.16
N VAL A 200 28.99 -14.40 -6.05
CA VAL A 200 28.91 -14.66 -7.49
C VAL A 200 29.12 -16.15 -7.79
N ALA A 201 30.03 -16.83 -7.09
CA ALA A 201 30.22 -18.27 -7.25
C ALA A 201 28.96 -19.08 -6.85
N GLN A 202 28.24 -18.65 -5.81
CA GLN A 202 26.98 -19.27 -5.41
C GLN A 202 25.82 -18.92 -6.33
N ASN A 203 25.87 -17.74 -6.94
CA ASN A 203 24.81 -17.22 -7.80
C ASN A 203 25.42 -16.46 -9.00
N PRO A 204 25.71 -17.15 -10.11
CA PRO A 204 26.36 -16.56 -11.29
C PRO A 204 25.62 -15.36 -11.90
N ASN A 205 24.31 -15.25 -11.70
CA ASN A 205 23.54 -14.10 -12.19
C ASN A 205 24.01 -12.78 -11.59
N LEU A 206 24.56 -12.79 -10.38
CA LEU A 206 25.06 -11.58 -9.74
C LEU A 206 26.20 -10.92 -10.53
N ALA A 207 26.98 -11.70 -11.29
CA ALA A 207 28.05 -11.15 -12.15
C ALA A 207 27.50 -10.16 -13.19
N ASN A 208 26.31 -10.42 -13.71
CA ASN A 208 25.67 -9.58 -14.73
C ASN A 208 25.00 -8.30 -14.15
N ILE A 209 24.96 -8.20 -12.82
CA ILE A 209 24.25 -7.14 -12.10
C ILE A 209 25.24 -6.22 -11.35
N LEU A 210 26.52 -6.61 -11.30
CA LEU A 210 27.57 -5.77 -10.73
C LEU A 210 27.65 -4.45 -11.49
N ILE A 211 27.70 -3.36 -10.76
CA ILE A 211 27.84 -2.01 -11.30
C ILE A 211 29.30 -1.61 -11.17
N GLU A 212 29.93 -1.19 -12.24
CA GLU A 212 31.28 -0.62 -12.22
C GLU A 212 31.20 0.89 -12.09
N LYS A 213 31.82 1.42 -11.06
CA LYS A 213 31.92 2.85 -10.80
C LYS A 213 33.35 3.19 -10.35
N ASP A 214 34.00 4.09 -11.05
CA ASP A 214 35.37 4.52 -10.75
C ASP A 214 36.39 3.36 -10.63
N GLY A 215 36.23 2.31 -11.46
CA GLY A 215 37.09 1.10 -11.44
C GLY A 215 36.79 0.15 -10.27
N VAL A 216 35.74 0.39 -9.49
CA VAL A 216 35.30 -0.46 -8.38
C VAL A 216 33.99 -1.15 -8.76
N GLN A 217 33.93 -2.48 -8.58
CA GLN A 217 32.69 -3.22 -8.74
C GLN A 217 31.83 -3.09 -7.47
N ILE A 218 30.55 -2.78 -7.66
CA ILE A 218 29.58 -2.60 -6.57
C ILE A 218 28.47 -3.63 -6.74
N LEU A 219 28.25 -4.44 -5.70
CA LEU A 219 27.02 -5.22 -5.52
C LEU A 219 26.08 -4.44 -4.63
N ASN A 220 25.03 -3.87 -5.22
CA ASN A 220 24.06 -3.10 -4.46
C ASN A 220 23.30 -3.97 -3.45
N GLY A 221 22.94 -3.39 -2.31
CA GLY A 221 22.26 -4.09 -1.21
C GLY A 221 20.94 -4.75 -1.63
N PHE A 222 20.20 -4.19 -2.59
CA PHE A 222 18.99 -4.81 -3.12
C PHE A 222 19.20 -6.18 -3.74
N TYR A 223 20.39 -6.46 -4.28
CA TYR A 223 20.75 -7.73 -4.90
C TYR A 223 21.53 -8.67 -3.97
N ASN A 224 21.84 -8.22 -2.75
CA ASN A 224 22.58 -9.03 -1.79
C ASN A 224 21.63 -10.01 -1.06
N PRO A 225 21.82 -11.35 -1.16
CA PRO A 225 20.97 -12.33 -0.49
C PRO A 225 20.90 -12.17 1.03
N GLU A 226 22.02 -11.75 1.67
CA GLU A 226 22.06 -11.55 3.13
C GLU A 226 21.14 -10.42 3.59
N MET A 227 20.95 -9.39 2.75
CA MET A 227 19.98 -8.32 3.03
C MET A 227 18.57 -8.88 3.16
N TRP A 228 18.14 -9.73 2.23
CA TRP A 228 16.81 -10.33 2.22
C TRP A 228 16.58 -11.27 3.41
N THR A 229 17.59 -12.05 3.75
CA THR A 229 17.59 -12.92 4.94
C THR A 229 17.37 -12.11 6.21
N TYR A 230 18.16 -11.05 6.41
CA TYR A 230 18.02 -10.16 7.57
C TYR A 230 16.69 -9.43 7.57
N PHE A 231 16.25 -8.91 6.42
CA PHE A 231 15.02 -8.16 6.27
C PHE A 231 13.79 -9.02 6.59
N GLN A 232 13.79 -10.28 6.12
CA GLN A 232 12.72 -11.23 6.42
C GLN A 232 12.63 -11.55 7.92
N LEU A 233 13.76 -11.83 8.58
CA LEU A 233 13.77 -12.10 10.02
C LEU A 233 13.26 -10.91 10.83
N LEU A 234 13.66 -9.70 10.46
CA LEU A 234 13.21 -8.48 11.13
C LEU A 234 11.71 -8.25 10.94
N MET A 235 11.24 -8.29 9.68
CA MET A 235 9.81 -8.07 9.37
C MET A 235 8.93 -9.18 9.91
N GLY A 236 9.36 -10.44 9.75
CA GLY A 236 8.63 -11.61 10.26
C GLY A 236 8.57 -11.66 11.77
N GLY A 237 9.68 -11.35 12.45
CA GLY A 237 9.74 -11.29 13.93
C GLY A 237 8.86 -10.17 14.49
N LEU A 238 8.95 -8.97 13.92
CA LEU A 238 8.10 -7.84 14.33
C LEU A 238 6.62 -8.14 14.04
N SER A 239 6.31 -8.70 12.88
CA SER A 239 4.96 -9.13 12.50
C SER A 239 4.41 -10.17 13.49
N PHE A 240 5.23 -11.13 13.92
CA PHE A 240 4.83 -12.13 14.92
C PHE A 240 4.41 -11.49 16.23
N ILE A 241 5.19 -10.53 16.75
CA ILE A 241 4.85 -9.78 17.97
C ILE A 241 3.50 -9.04 17.79
N LEU A 242 3.32 -8.37 16.67
CA LEU A 242 2.09 -7.63 16.37
C LEU A 242 0.87 -8.55 16.21
N ALA A 243 1.04 -9.73 15.61
CA ALA A 243 -0.01 -10.73 15.50
C ALA A 243 -0.44 -11.25 16.88
N VAL A 244 0.51 -11.47 17.79
CA VAL A 244 0.23 -11.84 19.20
C VAL A 244 -0.58 -10.73 19.89
N LEU A 245 -0.20 -9.46 19.72
CA LEU A 245 -0.98 -8.33 20.24
C LEU A 245 -2.40 -8.31 19.65
N GLY A 246 -2.54 -8.57 18.34
CA GLY A 246 -3.84 -8.70 17.68
C GLY A 246 -4.72 -9.79 18.30
N ILE A 247 -4.15 -10.96 18.60
CA ILE A 247 -4.84 -12.06 19.29
C ILE A 247 -5.28 -11.64 20.70
N ILE A 248 -4.42 -10.95 21.45
CA ILE A 248 -4.75 -10.46 22.80
C ILE A 248 -5.91 -9.46 22.72
N GLY A 249 -5.93 -8.56 21.73
CA GLY A 249 -7.02 -7.62 21.51
C GLY A 249 -8.37 -8.29 21.27
N LEU A 250 -8.36 -9.43 20.57
CA LEU A 250 -9.56 -10.22 20.28
C LEU A 250 -9.98 -11.17 21.40
N TRP A 251 -9.10 -11.44 22.37
CA TRP A 251 -9.23 -12.56 23.31
C TRP A 251 -10.59 -12.64 24.02
N ARG A 252 -11.12 -11.51 24.44
CA ARG A 252 -12.36 -11.43 25.22
C ARG A 252 -13.61 -11.53 24.34
N LYS A 253 -13.57 -10.99 23.13
CA LYS A 253 -14.74 -10.74 22.27
C LYS A 253 -14.90 -11.72 21.11
N ASP A 254 -13.89 -12.52 20.78
CA ASP A 254 -14.00 -13.55 19.72
C ASP A 254 -14.72 -14.80 20.26
N ARG A 255 -16.02 -14.66 20.52
CA ARG A 255 -16.92 -15.68 21.07
C ARG A 255 -18.27 -15.64 20.37
N LYS A 256 -18.97 -16.77 20.33
CA LYS A 256 -20.31 -16.93 19.69
C LYS A 256 -21.30 -15.83 20.07
N GLU A 257 -21.28 -15.39 21.33
CA GLU A 257 -22.19 -14.36 21.88
C GLU A 257 -22.09 -13.03 21.16
N TYR A 258 -20.95 -12.76 20.51
CA TYR A 258 -20.65 -11.50 19.82
C TYR A 258 -20.61 -11.63 18.28
N PHE A 259 -20.84 -12.83 17.73
CA PHE A 259 -20.89 -13.02 16.29
C PHE A 259 -22.17 -12.39 15.73
N GLY A 260 -22.04 -11.59 14.69
CA GLY A 260 -23.20 -10.99 14.03
C GLY A 260 -24.08 -12.04 13.36
N VAL A 261 -25.36 -11.73 13.22
CA VAL A 261 -26.29 -12.56 12.43
C VAL A 261 -25.89 -12.43 10.96
N GLY A 262 -25.51 -13.54 10.34
CA GLY A 262 -25.17 -13.57 8.92
C GLY A 262 -26.37 -13.17 8.06
N ASN A 263 -26.14 -12.27 7.11
CA ASN A 263 -27.16 -11.91 6.13
C ASN A 263 -27.02 -12.88 4.96
N ASP A 264 -27.95 -13.84 4.82
CA ASP A 264 -27.98 -14.88 3.79
C ASP A 264 -28.39 -14.37 2.39
N GLN A 265 -28.08 -13.14 2.04
CA GLN A 265 -28.31 -12.67 0.67
C GLN A 265 -27.31 -13.36 -0.27
N LYS A 266 -27.82 -14.29 -1.07
CA LYS A 266 -27.06 -14.96 -2.14
C LYS A 266 -26.83 -13.95 -3.27
N VAL A 267 -25.66 -13.31 -3.23
CA VAL A 267 -25.19 -12.46 -4.33
C VAL A 267 -24.61 -13.37 -5.42
N THR A 268 -25.05 -13.21 -6.65
CA THR A 268 -24.58 -13.97 -7.81
C THR A 268 -23.57 -13.19 -8.63
N VAL A 269 -22.75 -13.87 -9.43
CA VAL A 269 -21.81 -13.22 -10.37
C VAL A 269 -22.55 -12.30 -11.35
N HIS A 270 -23.78 -12.65 -11.70
CA HIS A 270 -24.63 -11.83 -12.57
C HIS A 270 -24.95 -10.47 -11.93
N ASP A 271 -25.15 -10.40 -10.61
CA ASP A 271 -25.40 -9.13 -9.89
C ASP A 271 -24.18 -8.20 -9.96
N TYR A 272 -22.96 -8.76 -9.91
CA TYR A 272 -21.72 -7.98 -10.09
C TYR A 272 -21.64 -7.37 -11.49
N LEU A 273 -21.96 -8.13 -12.52
CA LEU A 273 -21.93 -7.67 -13.90
C LEU A 273 -23.04 -6.64 -14.19
N ASP A 274 -24.24 -6.84 -13.64
CA ASP A 274 -25.35 -5.90 -13.80
C ASP A 274 -25.04 -4.53 -13.19
N VAL A 275 -24.53 -4.51 -11.96
CA VAL A 275 -24.12 -3.26 -11.32
C VAL A 275 -22.99 -2.58 -12.09
N LEU A 276 -21.96 -3.33 -12.51
CA LEU A 276 -20.86 -2.77 -13.28
C LEU A 276 -21.31 -2.21 -14.64
N ALA A 277 -22.29 -2.87 -15.30
CA ALA A 277 -22.77 -2.44 -16.60
C ALA A 277 -23.67 -1.20 -16.53
N HIS A 278 -24.47 -1.04 -15.47
CA HIS A 278 -25.55 -0.06 -15.44
C HIS A 278 -25.36 1.06 -14.41
N ASN A 279 -24.50 0.89 -13.40
CA ASN A 279 -24.23 1.94 -12.42
C ASN A 279 -23.09 2.85 -12.89
N ARG A 280 -23.45 3.96 -13.53
CA ARG A 280 -22.49 4.94 -14.07
C ARG A 280 -21.59 5.55 -13.01
N GLY A 281 -22.08 5.70 -11.77
CA GLY A 281 -21.30 6.22 -10.64
C GLY A 281 -20.12 5.31 -10.34
N ILE A 282 -20.37 4.00 -10.14
CA ILE A 282 -19.30 3.04 -9.82
C ILE A 282 -18.33 2.85 -11.00
N GLN A 283 -18.80 2.86 -12.25
CA GLN A 283 -17.93 2.78 -13.43
C GLN A 283 -16.88 3.89 -13.43
N MET A 284 -17.32 5.12 -13.28
CA MET A 284 -16.43 6.29 -13.31
C MET A 284 -15.53 6.35 -12.07
N LEU A 285 -16.04 5.94 -10.93
CA LEU A 285 -15.26 5.88 -9.69
C LEU A 285 -14.15 4.83 -9.77
N VAL A 286 -14.43 3.63 -10.30
CA VAL A 286 -13.44 2.58 -10.50
C VAL A 286 -12.34 3.05 -11.45
N VAL A 287 -12.67 3.66 -12.58
CA VAL A 287 -11.69 4.21 -13.53
C VAL A 287 -10.79 5.23 -12.85
N SER A 288 -11.37 6.18 -12.13
CA SER A 288 -10.65 7.24 -11.40
C SER A 288 -9.68 6.64 -10.35
N ALA A 289 -10.21 5.87 -9.42
CA ALA A 289 -9.45 5.38 -8.28
C ALA A 289 -8.39 4.34 -8.66
N SER A 290 -8.71 3.43 -9.60
CA SER A 290 -7.74 2.41 -10.02
C SER A 290 -6.58 3.01 -10.80
N SER A 291 -6.82 4.02 -11.64
CA SER A 291 -5.75 4.72 -12.37
C SER A 291 -4.86 5.54 -11.41
N ASP A 292 -5.44 6.21 -10.42
CA ASP A 292 -4.69 6.92 -9.37
C ASP A 292 -3.81 5.98 -8.55
N LYS A 293 -4.34 4.83 -8.16
CA LYS A 293 -3.60 3.86 -7.35
C LYS A 293 -2.49 3.18 -8.14
N LEU A 294 -2.75 2.84 -9.42
CA LEU A 294 -1.72 2.36 -10.33
C LEU A 294 -0.55 3.35 -10.42
N ALA A 295 -0.86 4.61 -10.63
CA ALA A 295 0.11 5.68 -10.73
C ALA A 295 0.88 5.91 -9.42
N ALA A 296 0.19 5.89 -8.28
CA ALA A 296 0.81 6.01 -6.96
C ALA A 296 1.76 4.84 -6.68
N ASN A 297 1.38 3.61 -7.03
CA ASN A 297 2.23 2.43 -6.88
C ASN A 297 3.46 2.48 -7.80
N ALA A 298 3.30 2.95 -9.04
CA ALA A 298 4.43 3.13 -9.95
C ALA A 298 5.42 4.18 -9.41
N ARG A 299 4.91 5.32 -8.94
CA ARG A 299 5.71 6.39 -8.34
C ARG A 299 6.46 5.95 -7.08
N SER A 300 5.82 5.20 -6.19
CA SER A 300 6.40 4.73 -4.93
C SER A 300 7.23 3.46 -5.07
N ASN A 301 7.39 2.93 -6.28
CA ASN A 301 8.20 1.75 -6.53
C ASN A 301 9.66 1.97 -6.09
N SER A 302 10.26 0.96 -5.47
CA SER A 302 11.62 1.05 -4.92
C SER A 302 12.67 1.43 -5.96
N ALA A 303 12.55 0.96 -7.21
CA ALA A 303 13.47 1.32 -8.28
C ALA A 303 13.36 2.80 -8.67
N VAL A 304 12.13 3.32 -8.76
CA VAL A 304 11.90 4.74 -9.07
C VAL A 304 12.46 5.63 -7.98
N MET A 305 12.24 5.26 -6.71
CA MET A 305 12.75 6.00 -5.56
C MET A 305 14.28 5.92 -5.45
N ALA A 306 14.86 4.75 -5.69
CA ALA A 306 16.31 4.56 -5.66
C ALA A 306 17.00 5.41 -6.74
N VAL A 307 16.45 5.46 -7.95
CA VAL A 307 16.99 6.29 -9.02
C VAL A 307 16.80 7.77 -8.75
N LEU A 308 15.61 8.20 -8.35
CA LEU A 308 15.32 9.62 -8.10
C LEU A 308 16.27 10.21 -7.05
N PHE A 309 16.36 9.55 -5.89
CA PHE A 309 17.19 10.08 -4.80
C PHE A 309 18.66 9.67 -4.92
N GLY A 310 18.97 8.45 -5.35
CA GLY A 310 20.34 7.95 -5.43
C GLY A 310 21.08 8.44 -6.66
N VAL A 311 20.48 8.34 -7.86
CA VAL A 311 21.15 8.67 -9.12
C VAL A 311 20.95 10.13 -9.49
N ILE A 312 19.71 10.65 -9.46
CA ILE A 312 19.40 11.99 -9.95
C ILE A 312 19.79 13.06 -8.90
N PHE A 313 19.47 12.86 -7.63
CA PHE A 313 19.83 13.77 -6.54
C PHE A 313 21.15 13.43 -5.84
N GLY A 314 21.71 12.24 -6.10
CA GLY A 314 23.04 11.85 -5.66
C GLY A 314 23.15 11.22 -4.27
N ASN A 315 22.05 11.09 -3.50
CA ASN A 315 22.10 10.45 -2.18
C ASN A 315 20.76 9.77 -1.81
N TYR A 316 20.73 8.45 -1.83
CA TYR A 316 19.54 7.66 -1.58
C TYR A 316 19.00 7.82 -0.14
N ALA A 317 19.85 8.10 0.86
CA ALA A 317 19.41 8.31 2.24
C ALA A 317 18.48 9.53 2.40
N MET A 318 18.52 10.51 1.49
CA MET A 318 17.60 11.64 1.47
C MET A 318 16.14 11.21 1.30
N GLN A 319 15.85 10.09 0.66
CA GLN A 319 14.49 9.56 0.52
C GLN A 319 13.81 9.39 1.89
N GLY A 320 14.49 8.73 2.82
CA GLY A 320 13.98 8.51 4.17
C GLY A 320 13.72 9.81 4.92
N SER A 321 14.66 10.74 4.81
CA SER A 321 14.56 12.06 5.43
C SER A 321 13.40 12.89 4.89
N VAL A 322 13.26 12.96 3.56
CA VAL A 322 12.15 13.64 2.90
C VAL A 322 10.81 13.05 3.33
N SER A 323 10.69 11.72 3.33
CA SER A 323 9.46 11.03 3.76
C SER A 323 9.11 11.38 5.21
N ALA A 324 10.06 11.32 6.13
CA ALA A 324 9.85 11.62 7.54
C ALA A 324 9.44 13.08 7.79
N ILE A 325 10.14 14.03 7.15
CA ILE A 325 9.87 15.46 7.32
C ILE A 325 8.48 15.83 6.78
N THR A 326 8.08 15.24 5.66
CA THR A 326 6.81 15.58 4.99
C THR A 326 5.60 14.90 5.61
N THR A 327 5.75 13.76 6.29
CA THR A 327 4.62 12.94 6.78
C THR A 327 3.66 13.71 7.69
N ILE A 328 4.16 14.36 8.73
CA ILE A 328 3.30 15.07 9.69
C ILE A 328 2.62 16.29 9.07
N PRO A 329 3.33 17.19 8.35
CA PRO A 329 2.69 18.31 7.66
C PRO A 329 1.62 17.85 6.64
N VAL A 330 1.90 16.83 5.84
CA VAL A 330 0.94 16.26 4.89
C VAL A 330 -0.33 15.79 5.60
N LEU A 331 -0.18 15.05 6.70
CA LEU A 331 -1.31 14.56 7.48
C LEU A 331 -2.16 15.72 8.03
N LEU A 332 -1.53 16.71 8.63
CA LEU A 332 -2.23 17.85 9.21
C LEU A 332 -2.98 18.67 8.15
N ILE A 333 -2.34 18.98 7.04
CA ILE A 333 -2.99 19.73 5.94
C ILE A 333 -4.14 18.91 5.36
N THR A 334 -3.93 17.61 5.14
CA THR A 334 -4.99 16.72 4.64
C THR A 334 -6.20 16.74 5.57
N LEU A 335 -6.02 16.55 6.87
CA LEU A 335 -7.12 16.52 7.83
C LEU A 335 -7.87 17.86 7.93
N LEU A 336 -7.15 18.98 7.91
CA LEU A 336 -7.74 20.30 8.02
C LEU A 336 -8.45 20.73 6.73
N ALA A 337 -7.81 20.57 5.57
CA ALA A 337 -8.34 21.03 4.29
C ALA A 337 -9.42 20.08 3.75
N PHE A 338 -9.21 18.77 3.83
CA PHE A 338 -10.11 17.75 3.28
C PHE A 338 -11.54 17.89 3.79
N ASN A 339 -11.71 17.92 5.12
CA ASN A 339 -13.04 17.99 5.73
C ASN A 339 -13.78 19.28 5.36
N GLN A 340 -13.07 20.40 5.27
CA GLN A 340 -13.68 21.69 4.93
C GLN A 340 -14.08 21.75 3.46
N ILE A 341 -13.22 21.29 2.56
CA ILE A 341 -13.43 21.31 1.11
C ILE A 341 -14.53 20.31 0.74
N ALA A 342 -14.49 19.08 1.25
CA ALA A 342 -15.49 18.06 0.99
C ALA A 342 -16.90 18.48 1.44
N ARG A 343 -17.02 19.10 2.63
CA ARG A 343 -18.32 19.60 3.14
C ARG A 343 -18.87 20.76 2.32
N LYS A 344 -18.00 21.71 1.91
CA LYS A 344 -18.45 22.93 1.20
C LYS A 344 -18.74 22.66 -0.26
N LEU A 345 -17.84 21.96 -0.96
CA LEU A 345 -17.89 21.81 -2.42
C LEU A 345 -18.48 20.48 -2.88
N GLY A 346 -18.66 19.51 -1.97
CA GLY A 346 -19.05 18.14 -2.29
C GLY A 346 -17.89 17.27 -2.76
N GLN A 347 -18.12 15.96 -2.81
CA GLN A 347 -17.08 14.94 -3.01
C GLN A 347 -16.43 15.03 -4.39
N LYS A 348 -17.21 15.15 -5.46
CA LYS A 348 -16.73 15.29 -6.84
C LYS A 348 -15.78 16.48 -7.03
N LYS A 349 -16.13 17.65 -6.52
CA LYS A 349 -15.28 18.85 -6.61
C LYS A 349 -14.04 18.73 -5.72
N CYS A 350 -14.15 18.07 -4.55
CA CYS A 350 -13.01 17.81 -3.68
C CYS A 350 -11.96 16.92 -4.37
N LEU A 351 -12.36 15.85 -5.06
CA LEU A 351 -11.48 15.03 -5.87
C LEU A 351 -10.75 15.84 -6.94
N LEU A 352 -11.48 16.69 -7.67
CA LEU A 352 -10.91 17.55 -8.71
C LEU A 352 -9.91 18.58 -8.15
N VAL A 353 -10.18 19.19 -6.99
CA VAL A 353 -9.24 20.09 -6.31
C VAL A 353 -7.95 19.37 -5.97
N GLY A 354 -8.04 18.16 -5.41
CA GLY A 354 -6.88 17.31 -5.14
C GLY A 354 -6.10 16.99 -6.42
N THR A 355 -6.79 16.64 -7.49
CA THR A 355 -6.20 16.30 -8.79
C THR A 355 -5.45 17.49 -9.42
N TYR A 356 -6.08 18.65 -9.52
CA TYR A 356 -5.45 19.86 -10.10
C TYR A 356 -4.31 20.38 -9.22
N GLY A 357 -4.46 20.34 -7.88
CA GLY A 357 -3.41 20.72 -6.95
C GLY A 357 -2.18 19.83 -7.08
N SER A 358 -2.37 18.50 -7.17
CA SER A 358 -1.29 17.55 -7.41
C SER A 358 -0.59 17.80 -8.76
N LEU A 359 -1.35 18.07 -9.82
CA LEU A 359 -0.78 18.36 -11.15
C LEU A 359 0.08 19.63 -11.12
N ALA A 360 -0.39 20.70 -10.49
CA ALA A 360 0.38 21.94 -10.37
C ALA A 360 1.70 21.73 -9.60
N CYS A 361 1.64 21.02 -8.48
CA CYS A 361 2.84 20.68 -7.71
C CYS A 361 3.80 19.80 -8.53
N ALA A 362 3.30 18.81 -9.27
CA ALA A 362 4.11 17.94 -10.10
C ALA A 362 4.89 18.70 -11.17
N VAL A 363 4.25 19.65 -11.85
CA VAL A 363 4.92 20.51 -12.86
C VAL A 363 6.07 21.28 -12.22
N LEU A 364 5.87 21.88 -11.04
CA LEU A 364 6.92 22.62 -10.34
C LEU A 364 8.04 21.66 -9.86
N MET A 365 7.71 20.46 -9.39
CA MET A 365 8.70 19.47 -8.96
C MET A 365 9.54 18.96 -10.13
N ILE A 366 8.99 18.85 -11.35
CA ILE A 366 9.77 18.51 -12.56
C ILE A 366 10.87 19.56 -12.80
N PHE A 367 10.58 20.85 -12.64
CA PHE A 367 11.61 21.89 -12.76
C PHE A 367 12.72 21.71 -11.72
N VAL A 368 12.39 21.37 -10.46
CA VAL A 368 13.40 21.08 -9.44
C VAL A 368 14.27 19.88 -9.85
N VAL A 369 13.66 18.80 -10.38
CA VAL A 369 14.42 17.64 -10.86
C VAL A 369 15.36 18.02 -11.99
N LEU A 370 14.86 18.69 -13.03
CA LEU A 370 15.67 19.10 -14.19
C LEU A 370 16.78 20.09 -13.83
N ALA A 371 16.52 21.00 -12.90
CA ALA A 371 17.51 21.93 -12.40
C ALA A 371 18.63 21.24 -11.61
N SER A 372 18.28 20.19 -10.85
CA SER A 372 19.17 19.54 -9.88
C SER A 372 19.85 18.29 -10.42
N ALA A 373 19.36 17.71 -11.54
CA ALA A 373 19.80 16.42 -12.04
C ALA A 373 21.33 16.36 -12.22
N ASN A 374 21.98 15.46 -11.49
CA ASN A 374 23.41 15.20 -11.52
C ASN A 374 24.32 16.44 -11.34
N LYS A 375 23.83 17.49 -10.63
CA LYS A 375 24.59 18.73 -10.42
C LYS A 375 25.07 18.91 -8.98
N GLY A 376 24.70 18.03 -8.06
CA GLY A 376 25.07 18.12 -6.64
C GLY A 376 24.47 19.31 -5.88
N ILE A 377 23.52 20.05 -6.48
CA ILE A 377 22.89 21.23 -5.86
C ILE A 377 21.66 20.90 -5.02
N PHE A 378 21.21 19.64 -5.04
CA PHE A 378 20.10 19.16 -4.23
C PHE A 378 20.65 18.56 -2.93
N SER A 379 20.26 19.10 -1.78
CA SER A 379 20.61 18.55 -0.48
C SER A 379 19.49 18.74 0.51
N VAL A 380 19.23 17.67 1.27
CA VAL A 380 18.34 17.61 2.44
C VAL A 380 19.11 16.85 3.52
N PRO A 381 19.06 17.27 4.79
CA PRO A 381 19.74 16.56 5.87
C PRO A 381 19.37 15.09 5.92
N THR A 382 20.36 14.23 6.07
CA THR A 382 20.14 12.79 6.19
C THR A 382 20.29 12.35 7.65
N PHE A 383 19.42 11.44 8.09
CA PHE A 383 19.49 10.83 9.40
C PHE A 383 19.22 9.34 9.33
N SER A 384 19.73 8.60 10.31
CA SER A 384 19.62 7.14 10.38
C SER A 384 19.04 6.72 11.71
N LEU A 385 18.20 5.70 11.70
CA LEU A 385 17.61 5.11 12.91
C LEU A 385 18.65 4.42 13.81
N THR A 386 19.79 4.02 13.25
CA THR A 386 20.88 3.40 14.00
C THR A 386 21.80 4.42 14.68
N LYS A 387 21.75 5.68 14.28
CA LYS A 387 22.57 6.77 14.81
C LYS A 387 21.68 7.93 15.24
N ILE A 388 21.11 7.84 16.45
CA ILE A 388 20.16 8.84 17.00
C ILE A 388 20.73 10.27 16.95
N ALA A 389 22.03 10.44 17.16
CA ALA A 389 22.71 11.73 17.06
C ALA A 389 22.51 12.42 15.69
N THR A 390 22.26 11.66 14.62
CA THR A 390 22.03 12.23 13.28
C THR A 390 20.70 12.96 13.14
N PHE A 391 19.74 12.79 14.06
CA PHE A 391 18.52 13.61 14.08
C PHE A 391 18.79 15.08 14.33
N GLY A 392 19.92 15.43 14.95
CA GLY A 392 20.39 16.80 15.10
C GLY A 392 20.66 17.49 13.75
N ASN A 393 20.97 16.74 12.69
CA ASN A 393 21.21 17.27 11.35
C ASN A 393 20.00 18.03 10.80
N LEU A 394 18.78 17.72 11.25
CA LEU A 394 17.56 18.44 10.84
C LEU A 394 17.63 19.95 11.15
N PHE A 395 18.35 20.32 12.19
CA PHE A 395 18.53 21.71 12.64
C PHE A 395 19.81 22.35 12.11
N ASP A 396 20.60 21.60 11.34
CA ASP A 396 21.81 22.11 10.69
C ASP A 396 21.45 22.69 9.31
N PHE A 397 21.18 23.98 9.27
CA PHE A 397 20.78 24.67 8.04
C PHE A 397 21.85 24.65 6.94
N SER A 398 23.11 24.35 7.26
CA SER A 398 24.17 24.20 6.25
C SER A 398 23.97 23.02 5.33
N GLN A 399 23.21 22.01 5.77
CA GLN A 399 22.90 20.80 4.98
C GLN A 399 21.67 20.99 4.06
N TRP A 400 20.97 22.11 4.17
CA TRP A 400 19.81 22.41 3.36
C TRP A 400 20.19 23.23 2.12
N SER A 401 19.82 22.73 0.94
CA SER A 401 19.88 23.53 -0.28
C SER A 401 18.53 24.18 -0.58
N LEU A 402 18.56 25.28 -1.36
CA LEU A 402 17.34 25.91 -1.85
C LEU A 402 16.45 24.90 -2.62
N MET A 403 17.06 24.03 -3.45
CA MET A 403 16.34 23.01 -4.20
C MET A 403 15.71 21.94 -3.29
N GLY A 404 16.42 21.56 -2.22
CA GLY A 404 15.90 20.66 -1.18
C GLY A 404 14.71 21.26 -0.44
N LEU A 405 14.77 22.53 -0.04
CA LEU A 405 13.67 23.24 0.62
C LEU A 405 12.45 23.36 -0.29
N LEU A 406 12.64 23.76 -1.56
CA LEU A 406 11.55 23.81 -2.55
C LEU A 406 10.90 22.45 -2.74
N TRP A 407 11.72 21.37 -2.81
CA TRP A 407 11.20 20.02 -2.92
C TRP A 407 10.34 19.64 -1.71
N ILE A 408 10.79 19.90 -0.48
CA ILE A 408 10.04 19.58 0.75
C ILE A 408 8.69 20.30 0.75
N VAL A 409 8.69 21.61 0.46
CA VAL A 409 7.43 22.40 0.42
C VAL A 409 6.48 21.83 -0.64
N LEU A 410 6.98 21.60 -1.86
CA LEU A 410 6.18 21.04 -2.93
C LEU A 410 5.72 19.62 -2.61
N ALA A 411 6.54 18.78 -2.00
CA ALA A 411 6.18 17.41 -1.61
C ALA A 411 5.09 17.37 -0.54
N ILE A 412 5.08 18.35 0.39
CA ILE A 412 4.01 18.47 1.39
C ILE A 412 2.67 18.78 0.71
N PHE A 413 2.62 19.78 -0.15
CA PHE A 413 1.37 20.10 -0.87
C PHE A 413 0.96 19.00 -1.84
N PHE A 414 1.92 18.44 -2.58
CA PHE A 414 1.70 17.30 -3.48
C PHE A 414 1.09 16.09 -2.75
N GLY A 415 1.65 15.74 -1.59
CA GLY A 415 1.14 14.66 -0.75
C GLY A 415 -0.25 14.98 -0.17
N ALA A 416 -0.48 16.22 0.28
CA ALA A 416 -1.77 16.62 0.82
C ALA A 416 -2.89 16.59 -0.24
N PHE A 417 -2.63 17.13 -1.44
CA PHE A 417 -3.58 17.06 -2.55
C PHE A 417 -3.82 15.63 -3.03
N GLY A 418 -2.77 14.81 -3.13
CA GLY A 418 -2.89 13.38 -3.48
C GLY A 418 -3.73 12.60 -2.47
N ASN A 419 -3.52 12.84 -1.17
CA ASN A 419 -4.32 12.21 -0.12
C ASN A 419 -5.79 12.70 -0.14
N MET A 420 -6.05 13.95 -0.51
CA MET A 420 -7.42 14.43 -0.71
C MET A 420 -8.13 13.64 -1.81
N ALA A 421 -7.50 13.46 -2.97
CA ALA A 421 -8.06 12.70 -4.07
C ALA A 421 -8.28 11.22 -3.69
N GLY A 422 -7.31 10.59 -3.01
CA GLY A 422 -7.41 9.19 -2.62
C GLY A 422 -8.45 8.92 -1.53
N ASN A 423 -8.50 9.74 -0.49
CA ASN A 423 -9.38 9.49 0.66
C ASN A 423 -10.87 9.74 0.36
N ILE A 424 -11.20 10.58 -0.61
CA ILE A 424 -12.60 10.87 -1.00
C ILE A 424 -13.27 9.68 -1.70
N VAL A 425 -12.51 8.73 -2.22
CA VAL A 425 -13.02 7.56 -2.94
C VAL A 425 -13.92 6.69 -2.06
N ILE A 426 -13.57 6.54 -0.77
CA ILE A 426 -14.35 5.72 0.17
C ILE A 426 -15.78 6.26 0.35
N PRO A 427 -15.99 7.54 0.71
CA PRO A 427 -17.34 8.09 0.77
C PRO A 427 -18.04 8.12 -0.60
N MET A 428 -17.32 8.33 -1.72
CA MET A 428 -17.92 8.23 -3.05
C MET A 428 -18.43 6.83 -3.38
N THR A 429 -17.80 5.77 -2.87
CA THR A 429 -18.31 4.40 -3.01
C THR A 429 -19.65 4.21 -2.27
N ALA A 430 -19.80 4.85 -1.11
CA ALA A 430 -21.08 4.86 -0.39
C ALA A 430 -22.18 5.60 -1.18
N ASP A 431 -21.85 6.74 -1.79
CA ASP A 431 -22.78 7.47 -2.67
C ASP A 431 -23.22 6.62 -3.87
N CYS A 432 -22.31 5.81 -4.45
CA CYS A 432 -22.66 4.87 -5.51
C CYS A 432 -23.62 3.77 -5.06
N THR A 433 -23.55 3.38 -3.77
CA THR A 433 -24.49 2.41 -3.16
C THR A 433 -25.88 3.04 -3.02
N ASP A 434 -25.97 4.26 -2.54
CA ASP A 434 -27.25 4.98 -2.43
C ASP A 434 -27.85 5.25 -3.82
N TYR A 435 -27.02 5.56 -4.81
CA TYR A 435 -27.45 5.69 -6.20
C TYR A 435 -27.99 4.37 -6.76
N GLU A 436 -27.43 3.22 -6.38
CA GLU A 436 -27.96 1.91 -6.79
C GLU A 436 -29.34 1.65 -6.19
N VAL A 437 -29.55 2.02 -4.93
CA VAL A 437 -30.89 1.95 -4.29
C VAL A 437 -31.89 2.82 -5.04
N TYR A 438 -31.51 4.06 -5.37
CA TYR A 438 -32.33 4.98 -6.16
C TYR A 438 -32.69 4.43 -7.54
N ARG A 439 -31.70 3.79 -8.24
CA ARG A 439 -31.87 3.26 -9.60
C ARG A 439 -32.66 1.95 -9.67
N SER A 440 -32.36 1.00 -8.79
CA SER A 440 -32.85 -0.38 -8.86
C SER A 440 -33.64 -0.87 -7.65
N GLY A 441 -33.72 -0.07 -6.59
CA GLY A 441 -34.32 -0.47 -5.31
C GLY A 441 -33.47 -1.49 -4.51
N ARG A 442 -32.31 -1.92 -5.05
CA ARG A 442 -31.45 -2.94 -4.40
C ARG A 442 -30.42 -2.29 -3.51
N TYR A 443 -30.34 -2.73 -2.26
CA TYR A 443 -29.31 -2.31 -1.32
C TYR A 443 -28.18 -3.35 -1.25
N VAL A 444 -27.09 -3.10 -1.96
CA VAL A 444 -25.98 -4.05 -2.17
C VAL A 444 -24.60 -3.45 -1.86
N PRO A 445 -24.36 -2.91 -0.64
CA PRO A 445 -23.12 -2.22 -0.28
C PRO A 445 -21.90 -3.15 -0.32
N GLY A 446 -22.07 -4.43 0.07
CA GLY A 446 -21.00 -5.41 0.04
C GLY A 446 -20.53 -5.72 -1.38
N LEU A 447 -21.46 -5.83 -2.33
CA LEU A 447 -21.18 -6.04 -3.74
C LEU A 447 -20.41 -4.86 -4.34
N MET A 448 -20.81 -3.61 -4.03
CA MET A 448 -20.11 -2.40 -4.47
C MET A 448 -18.67 -2.35 -3.97
N GLY A 449 -18.47 -2.59 -2.68
CA GLY A 449 -17.13 -2.58 -2.07
C GLY A 449 -16.23 -3.70 -2.62
N THR A 450 -16.77 -4.90 -2.83
CA THR A 450 -16.01 -6.04 -3.37
C THR A 450 -15.61 -5.81 -4.82
N LEU A 451 -16.54 -5.36 -5.65
CA LEU A 451 -16.29 -5.04 -7.06
C LEU A 451 -15.21 -3.97 -7.21
N PHE A 452 -15.37 -2.88 -6.48
CA PHE A 452 -14.38 -1.80 -6.43
C PHE A 452 -12.99 -2.32 -6.03
N SER A 453 -12.91 -3.05 -4.92
CA SER A 453 -11.65 -3.57 -4.40
C SER A 453 -10.97 -4.56 -5.36
N PHE A 454 -11.74 -5.41 -6.04
CA PHE A 454 -11.19 -6.37 -7.00
C PHE A 454 -10.53 -5.68 -8.19
N VAL A 455 -11.26 -4.75 -8.84
CA VAL A 455 -10.73 -4.03 -10.01
C VAL A 455 -9.54 -3.15 -9.63
N ASP A 456 -9.62 -2.46 -8.49
CA ASP A 456 -8.55 -1.63 -7.95
C ASP A 456 -7.27 -2.44 -7.68
N LYS A 457 -7.37 -3.60 -7.04
CA LYS A 457 -6.24 -4.50 -6.81
C LYS A 457 -5.62 -4.99 -8.13
N LEU A 458 -6.44 -5.39 -9.08
CA LEU A 458 -5.97 -5.94 -10.36
C LEU A 458 -5.20 -4.86 -11.15
N ILE A 459 -5.78 -3.67 -11.33
CA ILE A 459 -5.16 -2.58 -12.09
C ILE A 459 -3.90 -2.09 -11.38
N SER A 460 -3.97 -1.85 -10.07
CA SER A 460 -2.81 -1.33 -9.32
C SER A 460 -1.63 -2.31 -9.26
N SER A 461 -1.87 -3.61 -9.43
CA SER A 461 -0.82 -4.63 -9.49
C SER A 461 0.04 -4.58 -10.76
N LEU A 462 -0.41 -3.88 -11.79
CA LEU A 462 0.37 -3.67 -13.02
C LEU A 462 1.56 -2.70 -12.83
N ALA A 463 1.60 -1.95 -11.74
CA ALA A 463 2.63 -0.93 -11.53
C ALA A 463 4.07 -1.47 -11.59
N PRO A 464 4.47 -2.56 -10.92
CA PRO A 464 5.83 -3.09 -11.03
C PRO A 464 6.17 -3.54 -12.46
N THR A 465 5.20 -4.09 -13.20
CA THR A 465 5.38 -4.47 -14.61
C THR A 465 5.69 -3.24 -15.47
N LEU A 466 4.89 -2.17 -15.34
CA LEU A 466 5.09 -0.94 -16.09
C LEU A 466 6.42 -0.29 -15.74
N VAL A 467 6.82 -0.26 -14.47
CA VAL A 467 8.14 0.23 -14.05
C VAL A 467 9.25 -0.56 -14.72
N SER A 468 9.15 -1.89 -14.70
CA SER A 468 10.17 -2.76 -15.30
C SER A 468 10.26 -2.60 -16.82
N VAL A 469 9.12 -2.47 -17.51
CA VAL A 469 9.07 -2.24 -18.96
C VAL A 469 9.71 -0.90 -19.33
N ILE A 470 9.37 0.18 -18.62
CA ILE A 470 9.90 1.52 -18.92
C ILE A 470 11.42 1.56 -18.67
N TYR A 471 11.93 0.95 -17.60
CA TYR A 471 13.37 0.86 -17.37
C TYR A 471 14.06 -0.07 -18.37
N ALA A 472 13.41 -1.16 -18.80
CA ALA A 472 13.96 -2.03 -19.85
C ALA A 472 14.15 -1.30 -21.18
N MET A 473 13.26 -0.36 -21.55
CA MET A 473 13.38 0.46 -22.76
C MET A 473 14.62 1.38 -22.76
N VAL A 474 15.16 1.71 -21.60
CA VAL A 474 16.37 2.55 -21.44
C VAL A 474 17.61 1.76 -21.04
N GLY A 475 17.61 0.44 -21.29
CA GLY A 475 18.77 -0.42 -21.16
C GLY A 475 18.79 -1.33 -19.91
N PHE A 476 17.76 -1.29 -19.07
CA PHE A 476 17.68 -2.11 -17.85
C PHE A 476 16.79 -3.36 -18.02
N SER A 477 17.02 -4.13 -19.11
CA SER A 477 16.28 -5.35 -19.40
C SER A 477 16.66 -6.52 -18.50
N ASN A 478 17.92 -6.63 -18.11
CA ASN A 478 18.47 -7.73 -17.31
C ASN A 478 18.40 -7.43 -15.80
N ALA A 479 18.46 -6.17 -15.41
CA ALA A 479 18.43 -5.73 -14.01
C ALA A 479 17.64 -4.43 -13.88
N LEU A 480 16.97 -4.23 -12.75
CA LEU A 480 16.39 -2.92 -12.42
C LEU A 480 17.50 -1.95 -11.98
N PRO A 481 17.37 -0.64 -12.30
CA PRO A 481 18.33 0.34 -11.81
C PRO A 481 18.26 0.46 -10.28
N THR A 482 19.41 0.76 -9.69
CA THR A 482 19.58 0.99 -8.24
C THR A 482 20.09 2.41 -7.98
N ASN A 483 20.27 2.76 -6.71
CA ASN A 483 20.87 4.04 -6.31
C ASN A 483 22.33 4.23 -6.75
N ASP A 484 23.03 3.13 -7.11
CA ASP A 484 24.43 3.16 -7.56
C ASP A 484 24.56 3.12 -9.09
N SER A 485 23.44 3.00 -9.82
CA SER A 485 23.43 2.97 -11.28
C SER A 485 23.99 4.26 -11.87
N PRO A 486 24.73 4.19 -13.00
CA PRO A 486 25.28 5.36 -13.64
C PRO A 486 24.18 6.29 -14.17
N TYR A 487 24.39 7.60 -14.03
CA TYR A 487 23.46 8.58 -14.59
C TYR A 487 23.45 8.55 -16.11
N SER A 488 22.27 8.58 -16.71
CA SER A 488 22.09 8.80 -18.14
C SER A 488 20.83 9.62 -18.39
N THR A 489 20.76 10.29 -19.53
CA THR A 489 19.55 11.04 -19.93
C THR A 489 18.33 10.12 -20.07
N GLY A 490 18.55 8.87 -20.51
CA GLY A 490 17.49 7.86 -20.59
C GLY A 490 16.90 7.54 -19.22
N ILE A 491 17.74 7.29 -18.21
CA ILE A 491 17.28 6.99 -16.85
C ILE A 491 16.56 8.19 -16.20
N LEU A 492 17.01 9.41 -16.50
CA LEU A 492 16.34 10.63 -16.03
C LEU A 492 14.90 10.71 -16.56
N TRP A 493 14.73 10.60 -17.90
CA TRP A 493 13.40 10.70 -18.50
C TRP A 493 12.49 9.52 -18.16
N ALA A 494 13.02 8.31 -18.05
CA ALA A 494 12.26 7.15 -17.56
C ALA A 494 11.74 7.39 -16.14
N THR A 495 12.58 7.94 -15.27
CA THR A 495 12.18 8.25 -13.88
C THR A 495 11.17 9.40 -13.82
N ILE A 496 11.32 10.45 -14.63
CA ILE A 496 10.32 11.52 -14.75
C ILE A 496 8.99 10.95 -15.27
N ALA A 497 9.02 10.08 -16.27
CA ALA A 497 7.81 9.44 -16.78
C ALA A 497 7.11 8.58 -15.73
N LEU A 498 7.86 7.84 -14.92
CA LEU A 498 7.30 7.01 -13.84
C LEU A 498 6.85 7.81 -12.62
N TYR A 499 7.63 8.79 -12.19
CA TYR A 499 7.34 9.54 -10.96
C TYR A 499 6.29 10.63 -11.15
N PHE A 500 6.22 11.25 -12.34
CA PHE A 500 5.28 12.34 -12.67
C PHE A 500 4.35 12.02 -13.83
N GLY A 501 4.82 11.36 -14.89
CA GLY A 501 4.05 11.06 -16.09
C GLY A 501 2.92 10.07 -15.81
N MET A 502 3.20 8.98 -15.11
CA MET A 502 2.16 8.01 -14.71
C MET A 502 1.08 8.66 -13.83
N PRO A 503 1.42 9.41 -12.76
CA PRO A 503 0.43 10.19 -12.03
C PRO A 503 -0.34 11.19 -12.89
N ALA A 504 0.29 11.87 -13.83
CA ALA A 504 -0.39 12.79 -14.73
C ALA A 504 -1.47 12.09 -15.60
N ILE A 505 -1.18 10.87 -16.06
CA ILE A 505 -2.16 10.02 -16.75
C ILE A 505 -3.32 9.65 -15.79
N GLY A 506 -3.02 9.24 -14.55
CA GLY A 506 -4.03 8.95 -13.54
C GLY A 506 -4.94 10.18 -13.29
N TRP A 507 -4.35 11.37 -13.13
CA TRP A 507 -5.11 12.61 -12.95
C TRP A 507 -5.94 12.99 -14.17
N LEU A 508 -5.45 12.73 -15.38
CA LEU A 508 -6.24 12.90 -16.60
C LEU A 508 -7.47 11.97 -16.60
N CYS A 509 -7.26 10.70 -16.21
CA CYS A 509 -8.36 9.75 -16.03
C CYS A 509 -9.37 10.25 -14.98
N ASN A 510 -8.91 10.83 -13.86
CA ASN A 510 -9.78 11.45 -12.86
C ASN A 510 -10.63 12.58 -13.45
N VAL A 511 -10.01 13.50 -14.17
CA VAL A 511 -10.73 14.63 -14.78
C VAL A 511 -11.78 14.13 -15.79
N VAL A 512 -11.39 13.17 -16.64
CA VAL A 512 -12.30 12.57 -17.63
C VAL A 512 -13.43 11.79 -16.94
N ALA A 513 -13.10 10.93 -15.98
CA ALA A 513 -14.09 10.16 -15.23
C ALA A 513 -15.08 11.07 -14.50
N MET A 514 -14.59 12.12 -13.85
CA MET A 514 -15.45 13.06 -13.12
C MET A 514 -16.33 13.90 -14.06
N LYS A 515 -15.94 14.11 -15.31
CA LYS A 515 -16.84 14.75 -16.29
C LYS A 515 -18.11 13.91 -16.52
N PHE A 516 -17.97 12.58 -16.52
CA PHE A 516 -19.06 11.63 -16.74
C PHE A 516 -19.68 11.09 -15.44
N TYR A 517 -19.12 11.40 -14.28
CA TYR A 517 -19.64 10.99 -12.97
C TYR A 517 -20.91 11.76 -12.63
N PRO A 518 -22.08 11.07 -12.43
CA PRO A 518 -23.38 11.75 -12.34
C PRO A 518 -23.67 12.35 -10.96
N LEU A 519 -22.96 11.86 -9.89
CA LEU A 519 -23.31 12.18 -8.52
C LEU A 519 -22.66 13.51 -8.10
N THR A 520 -23.33 14.61 -8.39
CA THR A 520 -22.99 15.94 -7.84
C THR A 520 -23.59 16.09 -6.45
N LYS A 521 -23.20 17.14 -5.71
CA LYS A 521 -23.75 17.41 -4.38
C LYS A 521 -25.26 17.54 -4.41
N GLU A 522 -25.77 18.31 -5.37
CA GLU A 522 -27.19 18.57 -5.56
C GLU A 522 -27.96 17.27 -5.91
N LYS A 523 -27.39 16.45 -6.80
CA LYS A 523 -27.99 15.16 -7.16
C LYS A 523 -27.99 14.16 -6.01
N MET A 524 -26.97 14.19 -5.14
CA MET A 524 -26.93 13.35 -3.96
C MET A 524 -27.96 13.76 -2.89
N GLU A 525 -28.25 15.05 -2.75
CA GLU A 525 -29.32 15.54 -1.88
C GLU A 525 -30.68 14.98 -2.35
N GLU A 526 -30.99 15.05 -3.65
CA GLU A 526 -32.20 14.43 -4.25
C GLU A 526 -32.27 12.92 -4.01
N ILE A 527 -31.14 12.20 -4.26
CA ILE A 527 -31.08 10.75 -4.08
C ILE A 527 -31.33 10.37 -2.62
N GLN A 528 -30.75 11.09 -1.66
CA GLN A 528 -30.92 10.81 -0.23
C GLN A 528 -32.35 11.03 0.25
N GLU A 529 -33.04 12.05 -0.26
CA GLU A 529 -34.47 12.28 0.03
C GLU A 529 -35.32 11.10 -0.46
N GLU A 530 -35.07 10.63 -1.69
CA GLU A 530 -35.81 9.52 -2.27
C GLU A 530 -35.50 8.18 -1.57
N VAL A 531 -34.22 7.91 -1.24
CA VAL A 531 -33.80 6.73 -0.48
C VAL A 531 -34.43 6.73 0.91
N ALA A 532 -34.53 7.91 1.57
CA ALA A 532 -35.21 8.04 2.85
C ALA A 532 -36.70 7.70 2.72
N ARG A 533 -37.37 8.15 1.62
CA ARG A 533 -38.77 7.81 1.33
C ARG A 533 -38.96 6.31 1.14
N ILE A 534 -38.12 5.66 0.32
CA ILE A 534 -38.15 4.21 0.09
C ILE A 534 -38.00 3.42 1.41
N LYS A 535 -37.09 3.85 2.28
CA LYS A 535 -36.87 3.22 3.59
C LYS A 535 -38.11 3.36 4.51
N LEU A 536 -38.74 4.52 4.51
CA LEU A 536 -39.97 4.74 5.30
C LEU A 536 -41.14 3.89 4.81
N GLU A 537 -41.29 3.75 3.49
CA GLU A 537 -42.34 2.91 2.90
C GLU A 537 -42.12 1.43 3.22
N ALA A 538 -40.86 0.93 3.11
CA ALA A 538 -40.51 -0.43 3.48
C ALA A 538 -40.75 -0.73 4.96
N GLN A 539 -40.50 0.22 5.88
CA GLN A 539 -40.81 0.08 7.30
C GLN A 539 -42.31 0.06 7.61
N LYS A 540 -43.12 0.79 6.84
CA LYS A 540 -44.58 0.76 6.98
C LYS A 540 -45.17 -0.55 6.46
N GLY A 541 -44.65 -1.08 5.32
CA GLY A 541 -45.04 -2.37 4.77
C GLY A 541 -44.66 -3.57 5.65
N ALA A 542 -43.57 -3.47 6.41
CA ALA A 542 -43.15 -4.52 7.35
C ALA A 542 -43.94 -4.52 8.69
N LYS A 543 -44.70 -3.47 8.96
CA LYS A 543 -45.56 -3.33 10.16
C LYS A 543 -47.06 -3.59 9.88
N ALA A 544 -47.45 -3.70 8.64
CA ALA A 544 -48.75 -4.12 8.15
C ALA A 544 -48.75 -5.64 7.83
#